data_9414abe6aa1e9d277866142e419a7bd6
#
_entry.id   9414abe6aa1e9d277866142e419a7bd6
#
_cell.length_a   1.000
_cell.length_b   1.000
_cell.length_c   1.000
_cell.angle_alpha   90.00
_cell.angle_beta   90.00
_cell.angle_gamma   90.00
#
_symmetry.space_group_name_H-M   'P 1'
#
loop_
_entity.id
_entity.type
_entity.pdbx_description
1 polymer ?
#
loop_
_entity_poly.entity_id
_entity_poly.type
_entity_poly.pdbx_seq_one_letter_code
_entity_poly.pdbx_strand_id
1 'polypeptide(L)'
;MINNCKYHGVFKHFYEFCNGYCTFEQLSVTMCEQFRHYLLHTALSRTRGKPLRRTTAAAYYDLFLYILKIAYNDNAISSNLAGCVSGIRAEGTIKTSLNYEELDRLFKTPCRHDVLRRASIFAVLSGLRRGDILALDWKDYERDNKGKPTFRIVTKKTGAVSHHPVSAEAMEACGPAGDGLIFKGLTANMTTYIFKEWVADAGIKKPVSFHTLRHTYATLLHENGNSLHTIQNLMIHLHPGTTAQYICNSDALARKAADSLHLQPFRLKRLLSKVKELFR
;
A
#
# COMPACT_ATOMS: atom_id res chain seq x y z
N MET A 1 -17.02 3.17 10.31
CA MET A 1 -17.57 1.84 9.94
C MET A 1 -16.44 0.82 10.02
N ILE A 2 -16.49 -0.08 10.99
CA ILE A 2 -15.54 -1.17 11.15
C ILE A 2 -15.74 -2.12 9.96
N ASN A 3 -14.64 -2.53 9.33
CA ASN A 3 -14.68 -3.34 8.11
C ASN A 3 -15.24 -4.74 8.41
N ASN A 4 -16.55 -4.90 8.31
CA ASN A 4 -17.35 -6.06 8.70
C ASN A 4 -16.83 -7.40 8.09
N CYS A 5 -16.18 -7.33 6.90
CA CYS A 5 -15.69 -8.52 6.22
C CYS A 5 -14.53 -9.23 6.96
N LYS A 6 -13.66 -8.50 7.68
CA LYS A 6 -12.54 -9.12 8.41
C LYS A 6 -13.03 -9.83 9.67
N TYR A 7 -13.92 -9.19 10.42
CA TYR A 7 -14.54 -9.82 11.60
C TYR A 7 -15.29 -11.09 11.24
N HIS A 8 -16.08 -11.04 10.16
CA HIS A 8 -16.78 -12.22 9.65
C HIS A 8 -15.80 -13.34 9.25
N GLY A 9 -14.67 -13.00 8.64
CA GLY A 9 -13.63 -13.99 8.29
C GLY A 9 -13.03 -14.67 9.52
N VAL A 10 -12.64 -13.91 10.55
CA VAL A 10 -12.11 -14.46 11.81
C VAL A 10 -13.14 -15.31 12.50
N PHE A 11 -14.37 -14.78 12.67
CA PHE A 11 -15.46 -15.50 13.34
C PHE A 11 -15.74 -16.85 12.66
N LYS A 12 -15.82 -16.88 11.33
CA LYS A 12 -16.04 -18.11 10.58
C LYS A 12 -14.94 -19.14 10.86
N HIS A 13 -13.67 -18.76 10.75
CA HIS A 13 -12.56 -19.68 10.99
C HIS A 13 -12.49 -20.14 12.44
N PHE A 14 -12.81 -19.27 13.39
CA PHE A 14 -12.86 -19.65 14.80
C PHE A 14 -14.02 -20.58 15.08
N TYR A 15 -15.19 -20.31 14.49
CA TYR A 15 -16.37 -21.19 14.58
C TYR A 15 -16.11 -22.60 14.01
N GLU A 16 -15.47 -22.67 12.83
CA GLU A 16 -15.03 -23.93 12.23
C GLU A 16 -14.01 -24.66 13.10
N PHE A 17 -13.03 -23.95 13.67
CA PHE A 17 -12.02 -24.51 14.56
C PHE A 17 -12.64 -25.10 15.84
N CYS A 18 -13.65 -24.46 16.41
CA CYS A 18 -14.36 -24.91 17.62
C CYS A 18 -15.48 -25.90 17.34
N ASN A 19 -15.67 -26.39 16.10
CA ASN A 19 -16.78 -27.23 15.69
C ASN A 19 -18.16 -26.63 16.03
N GLY A 20 -18.28 -25.33 15.90
CA GLY A 20 -19.54 -24.60 16.03
C GLY A 20 -19.84 -23.98 17.38
N TYR A 21 -19.10 -24.30 18.44
CA TYR A 21 -19.36 -23.79 19.78
C TYR A 21 -18.09 -23.62 20.63
N CYS A 22 -18.02 -22.52 21.39
CA CYS A 22 -16.97 -22.26 22.38
C CYS A 22 -17.50 -21.32 23.46
N THR A 23 -17.32 -21.70 24.75
CA THR A 23 -17.61 -20.83 25.89
C THR A 23 -16.39 -20.00 26.25
N PHE A 24 -16.59 -18.91 27.01
CA PHE A 24 -15.47 -18.12 27.53
C PHE A 24 -14.56 -18.90 28.47
N GLU A 25 -15.09 -19.88 29.20
CA GLU A 25 -14.32 -20.74 30.14
C GLU A 25 -13.39 -21.69 29.38
N GLN A 26 -13.70 -22.07 28.16
CA GLN A 26 -12.86 -22.91 27.32
C GLN A 26 -11.67 -22.16 26.71
N LEU A 27 -11.73 -20.81 26.71
CA LEU A 27 -10.64 -20.00 26.20
C LEU A 27 -9.40 -20.13 27.09
N SER A 28 -8.30 -20.54 26.50
CA SER A 28 -7.02 -20.74 27.17
C SER A 28 -5.86 -20.34 26.25
N VAL A 29 -4.68 -20.16 26.84
CA VAL A 29 -3.44 -19.92 26.06
C VAL A 29 -3.22 -21.04 25.05
N THR A 30 -3.41 -22.30 25.47
CA THR A 30 -3.29 -23.48 24.59
C THR A 30 -4.24 -23.40 23.41
N MET A 31 -5.50 -23.05 23.64
CA MET A 31 -6.49 -22.89 22.56
C MET A 31 -6.11 -21.77 21.59
N CYS A 32 -5.59 -20.65 22.08
CA CYS A 32 -5.10 -19.56 21.23
C CYS A 32 -3.96 -20.04 20.33
N GLU A 33 -3.00 -20.82 20.85
CA GLU A 33 -1.89 -21.39 20.07
C GLU A 33 -2.37 -22.44 19.06
N GLN A 34 -3.35 -23.26 19.42
CA GLN A 34 -3.97 -24.23 18.51
C GLN A 34 -4.73 -23.52 17.38
N PHE A 35 -5.45 -22.45 17.69
CA PHE A 35 -6.11 -21.63 16.64
C PHE A 35 -5.10 -20.94 15.72
N ARG A 36 -3.96 -20.46 16.26
CA ARG A 36 -2.85 -19.94 15.47
C ARG A 36 -2.33 -20.99 14.48
N HIS A 37 -2.11 -22.23 14.97
CA HIS A 37 -1.67 -23.35 14.14
C HIS A 37 -2.71 -23.70 13.06
N TYR A 38 -3.99 -23.75 13.43
CA TYR A 38 -5.09 -23.97 12.48
C TYR A 38 -5.11 -22.94 11.35
N LEU A 39 -4.96 -21.65 11.67
CA LEU A 39 -4.93 -20.59 10.65
C LEU A 39 -3.73 -20.70 9.70
N LEU A 40 -2.59 -21.21 10.17
CA LEU A 40 -1.37 -21.34 9.37
C LEU A 40 -1.37 -22.57 8.46
N HIS A 41 -2.00 -23.67 8.89
CA HIS A 41 -1.79 -24.98 8.26
C HIS A 41 -3.07 -25.63 7.73
N THR A 42 -4.22 -25.33 8.31
CA THR A 42 -5.49 -26.03 8.00
C THR A 42 -6.52 -25.14 7.34
N ALA A 43 -6.61 -23.88 7.77
CA ALA A 43 -7.65 -22.96 7.30
C ALA A 43 -7.56 -22.67 5.80
N LEU A 44 -8.68 -22.78 5.10
CA LEU A 44 -8.76 -22.56 3.66
C LEU A 44 -9.33 -21.18 3.31
N SER A 45 -8.80 -20.58 2.26
CA SER A 45 -9.35 -19.35 1.69
C SER A 45 -10.73 -19.58 1.11
N ARG A 46 -11.70 -18.78 1.55
CA ARG A 46 -13.12 -18.89 1.14
C ARG A 46 -13.35 -18.82 -0.38
N THR A 47 -12.53 -18.03 -1.09
CA THR A 47 -12.71 -17.79 -2.53
C THR A 47 -11.89 -18.70 -3.42
N ARG A 48 -10.90 -19.40 -2.87
CA ARG A 48 -9.93 -20.16 -3.66
C ARG A 48 -9.83 -21.63 -3.28
N GLY A 49 -10.42 -22.05 -2.16
CA GLY A 49 -10.26 -23.42 -1.64
C GLY A 49 -8.81 -23.82 -1.33
N LYS A 50 -7.88 -22.86 -1.30
CA LYS A 50 -6.44 -23.06 -1.03
C LYS A 50 -6.10 -22.62 0.39
N PRO A 51 -5.03 -23.12 1.02
CA PRO A 51 -4.57 -22.66 2.32
C PRO A 51 -4.48 -21.12 2.41
N LEU A 52 -4.76 -20.58 3.57
CA LEU A 52 -4.63 -19.14 3.81
C LEU A 52 -3.18 -18.70 3.56
N ARG A 53 -3.03 -17.53 2.94
CA ARG A 53 -1.70 -16.89 2.90
C ARG A 53 -1.30 -16.47 4.30
N ARG A 54 -0.02 -16.62 4.64
CA ARG A 54 0.53 -16.25 5.96
C ARG A 54 0.16 -14.83 6.40
N THR A 55 0.15 -13.87 5.47
CA THR A 55 -0.30 -12.48 5.73
C THR A 55 -1.79 -12.38 6.08
N THR A 56 -2.63 -13.24 5.53
CA THR A 56 -4.07 -13.30 5.85
C THR A 56 -4.27 -13.97 7.21
N ALA A 57 -3.58 -15.07 7.46
CA ALA A 57 -3.58 -15.76 8.76
C ALA A 57 -3.12 -14.81 9.88
N ALA A 58 -2.04 -14.05 9.67
CA ALA A 58 -1.57 -13.03 10.60
C ALA A 58 -2.65 -11.98 10.88
N ALA A 59 -3.26 -11.41 9.84
CA ALA A 59 -4.30 -10.40 10.02
C ALA A 59 -5.56 -10.93 10.73
N TYR A 60 -5.89 -12.21 10.55
CA TYR A 60 -7.00 -12.85 11.26
C TYR A 60 -6.63 -13.11 12.72
N TYR A 61 -5.42 -13.60 12.97
CA TYR A 61 -4.96 -13.86 14.33
C TYR A 61 -4.80 -12.57 15.15
N ASP A 62 -4.25 -11.50 14.56
CA ASP A 62 -4.16 -10.19 15.21
C ASP A 62 -5.54 -9.65 15.60
N LEU A 63 -6.53 -9.85 14.73
CA LEU A 63 -7.91 -9.44 15.03
C LEU A 63 -8.55 -10.32 16.12
N PHE A 64 -8.27 -11.61 16.14
CA PHE A 64 -8.68 -12.52 17.20
C PHE A 64 -8.10 -12.08 18.55
N LEU A 65 -6.79 -11.80 18.61
CA LEU A 65 -6.15 -11.30 19.83
C LEU A 65 -6.71 -9.95 20.28
N TYR A 66 -7.03 -9.08 19.33
CA TYR A 66 -7.69 -7.80 19.64
C TYR A 66 -9.08 -8.01 20.27
N ILE A 67 -9.87 -8.97 19.77
CA ILE A 67 -11.18 -9.32 20.35
C ILE A 67 -11.01 -9.87 21.77
N LEU A 68 -10.03 -10.75 22.02
CA LEU A 68 -9.73 -11.26 23.35
C LEU A 68 -9.31 -10.14 24.32
N LYS A 69 -8.54 -9.16 23.84
CA LYS A 69 -8.16 -7.99 24.63
C LYS A 69 -9.39 -7.16 25.03
N ILE A 70 -10.35 -6.97 24.13
CA ILE A 70 -11.61 -6.31 24.46
C ILE A 70 -12.37 -7.12 25.50
N ALA A 71 -12.54 -8.43 25.30
CA ALA A 71 -13.23 -9.31 26.23
C ALA A 71 -12.61 -9.29 27.66
N TYR A 72 -11.29 -9.20 27.75
CA TYR A 72 -10.58 -9.04 29.01
C TYR A 72 -10.87 -7.66 29.66
N ASN A 73 -10.79 -6.59 28.89
CA ASN A 73 -11.05 -5.24 29.37
C ASN A 73 -12.50 -5.05 29.84
N ASP A 74 -13.44 -5.75 29.20
CA ASP A 74 -14.87 -5.76 29.54
C ASP A 74 -15.21 -6.78 30.65
N ASN A 75 -14.19 -7.43 31.27
CA ASN A 75 -14.33 -8.47 32.29
C ASN A 75 -15.15 -9.71 31.86
N ALA A 76 -15.30 -9.96 30.54
CA ALA A 76 -15.94 -11.16 30.02
C ALA A 76 -15.05 -12.42 30.16
N ILE A 77 -13.72 -12.22 30.22
CA ILE A 77 -12.73 -13.26 30.56
C ILE A 77 -11.82 -12.76 31.69
N SER A 78 -11.41 -13.66 32.57
CA SER A 78 -10.62 -13.34 33.79
C SER A 78 -9.14 -13.14 33.52
N SER A 79 -8.61 -13.65 32.39
CA SER A 79 -7.19 -13.66 32.07
C SER A 79 -6.89 -12.91 30.78
N ASN A 80 -5.78 -12.15 30.74
CA ASN A 80 -5.31 -11.48 29.54
C ASN A 80 -4.61 -12.48 28.59
N LEU A 81 -5.39 -13.33 27.94
CA LEU A 81 -4.88 -14.36 27.02
C LEU A 81 -4.09 -13.75 25.86
N ALA A 82 -4.51 -12.58 25.38
CA ALA A 82 -3.83 -11.89 24.28
C ALA A 82 -2.40 -11.46 24.63
N GLY A 83 -2.11 -11.20 25.91
CA GLY A 83 -0.77 -10.87 26.40
C GLY A 83 0.14 -12.09 26.59
N CYS A 84 -0.42 -13.28 26.62
CA CYS A 84 0.30 -14.54 26.89
C CYS A 84 0.73 -15.28 25.62
N VAL A 85 0.33 -14.83 24.43
CA VAL A 85 0.62 -15.50 23.16
C VAL A 85 1.31 -14.57 22.18
N SER A 86 2.09 -15.14 21.27
CA SER A 86 2.76 -14.38 20.21
C SER A 86 1.92 -14.31 18.94
N GLY A 87 1.91 -13.15 18.29
CA GLY A 87 1.29 -12.97 16.98
C GLY A 87 1.93 -13.81 15.87
N ILE A 88 1.30 -13.88 14.73
CA ILE A 88 1.88 -14.51 13.52
C ILE A 88 2.76 -13.47 12.82
N ARG A 89 4.08 -13.70 12.77
CA ARG A 89 4.99 -12.86 12.00
C ARG A 89 4.69 -13.03 10.50
N ALA A 90 4.16 -11.99 9.89
CA ALA A 90 4.00 -11.93 8.44
C ALA A 90 5.31 -11.49 7.80
N GLU A 91 5.77 -12.24 6.80
CA GLU A 91 6.90 -11.80 5.97
C GLU A 91 6.48 -10.61 5.12
N GLY A 92 7.33 -9.58 5.06
CA GLY A 92 7.11 -8.43 4.20
C GLY A 92 7.11 -8.89 2.73
N THR A 93 6.03 -8.65 2.01
CA THR A 93 5.98 -8.88 0.56
C THR A 93 6.57 -7.68 -0.16
N ILE A 94 7.62 -7.92 -0.96
CA ILE A 94 8.14 -6.93 -1.91
C ILE A 94 6.98 -6.54 -2.83
N LYS A 95 6.69 -5.25 -2.92
CA LYS A 95 5.62 -4.74 -3.78
C LYS A 95 6.12 -4.66 -5.21
N THR A 96 5.40 -5.28 -6.12
CA THR A 96 5.69 -5.19 -7.55
C THR A 96 5.48 -3.76 -8.03
N SER A 97 6.43 -3.24 -8.80
CA SER A 97 6.34 -1.98 -9.56
C SER A 97 6.71 -2.21 -11.02
N LEU A 98 6.31 -1.30 -11.88
CA LEU A 98 6.73 -1.25 -13.28
C LEU A 98 7.91 -0.28 -13.43
N ASN A 99 8.88 -0.62 -14.25
CA ASN A 99 9.93 0.30 -14.66
C ASN A 99 9.49 1.15 -15.85
N TYR A 100 10.32 2.13 -16.25
CA TYR A 100 10.01 3.03 -17.38
C TYR A 100 9.77 2.29 -18.69
N GLU A 101 10.53 1.23 -19.00
CA GLU A 101 10.39 0.44 -20.22
C GLU A 101 9.07 -0.35 -20.25
N GLU A 102 8.66 -0.89 -19.10
CA GLU A 102 7.38 -1.60 -18.95
C GLU A 102 6.19 -0.65 -19.06
N LEU A 103 6.30 0.56 -18.51
CA LEU A 103 5.29 1.60 -18.68
C LEU A 103 5.17 2.06 -20.14
N ASP A 104 6.28 2.29 -20.81
CA ASP A 104 6.31 2.68 -22.22
C ASP A 104 5.64 1.61 -23.08
N ARG A 105 5.98 0.32 -22.89
CA ARG A 105 5.31 -0.78 -23.57
C ARG A 105 3.82 -0.83 -23.28
N LEU A 106 3.42 -0.70 -22.02
CA LEU A 106 2.01 -0.72 -21.63
C LEU A 106 1.23 0.38 -22.33
N PHE A 107 1.73 1.62 -22.31
CA PHE A 107 1.01 2.76 -22.86
C PHE A 107 1.08 2.86 -24.39
N LYS A 108 2.04 2.19 -25.05
CA LYS A 108 2.07 2.00 -26.50
C LYS A 108 1.16 0.87 -26.98
N THR A 109 0.86 -0.10 -26.13
CA THR A 109 -0.06 -1.20 -26.47
C THR A 109 -1.49 -0.67 -26.59
N PRO A 110 -2.21 -0.97 -27.69
CA PRO A 110 -3.61 -0.56 -27.84
C PRO A 110 -4.48 -1.02 -26.67
N CYS A 111 -5.22 -0.09 -26.08
CA CYS A 111 -6.20 -0.38 -25.02
C CYS A 111 -7.62 -0.25 -25.59
N ARG A 112 -8.47 -1.27 -25.41
CA ARG A 112 -9.86 -1.28 -25.91
C ARG A 112 -10.71 -0.13 -25.36
N HIS A 113 -10.36 0.39 -24.18
CA HIS A 113 -11.11 1.44 -23.49
C HIS A 113 -10.20 2.62 -23.20
N ASP A 114 -10.41 3.72 -23.93
CA ASP A 114 -9.62 4.95 -23.74
C ASP A 114 -9.69 5.48 -22.30
N VAL A 115 -10.86 5.41 -21.67
CA VAL A 115 -11.02 5.81 -20.25
C VAL A 115 -10.13 4.99 -19.30
N LEU A 116 -9.94 3.70 -19.55
CA LEU A 116 -9.03 2.87 -18.76
C LEU A 116 -7.57 3.28 -18.99
N ARG A 117 -7.17 3.53 -20.23
CA ARG A 117 -5.84 4.00 -20.59
C ARG A 117 -5.52 5.33 -19.92
N ARG A 118 -6.39 6.33 -20.05
CA ARG A 118 -6.25 7.66 -19.40
C ARG A 118 -6.19 7.54 -17.87
N ALA A 119 -7.09 6.78 -17.25
CA ALA A 119 -7.09 6.55 -15.81
C ALA A 119 -5.82 5.84 -15.32
N SER A 120 -5.23 4.95 -16.15
CA SER A 120 -3.97 4.26 -15.80
C SER A 120 -2.78 5.21 -15.86
N ILE A 121 -2.71 6.09 -16.87
CA ILE A 121 -1.68 7.14 -16.95
C ILE A 121 -1.80 8.06 -15.73
N PHE A 122 -3.02 8.53 -15.43
CA PHE A 122 -3.28 9.35 -14.25
C PHE A 122 -2.89 8.66 -12.94
N ALA A 123 -3.16 7.35 -12.82
CA ALA A 123 -2.79 6.58 -11.63
C ALA A 123 -1.27 6.51 -11.40
N VAL A 124 -0.47 6.39 -12.47
CA VAL A 124 1.00 6.39 -12.39
C VAL A 124 1.54 7.79 -12.07
N LEU A 125 0.87 8.85 -12.51
CA LEU A 125 1.34 10.24 -12.34
C LEU A 125 0.83 10.89 -11.06
N SER A 126 -0.24 10.37 -10.45
CA SER A 126 -0.83 10.91 -9.22
C SER A 126 -0.64 10.02 -8.01
N GLY A 127 -0.47 8.71 -8.18
CA GLY A 127 -0.41 7.76 -7.10
C GLY A 127 -1.72 7.61 -6.30
N LEU A 128 -2.84 8.15 -6.74
CA LEU A 128 -4.13 8.03 -6.05
C LEU A 128 -4.59 6.57 -5.96
N ARG A 129 -5.40 6.27 -4.96
CA ARG A 129 -5.97 4.93 -4.83
C ARG A 129 -7.01 4.69 -5.92
N ARG A 130 -7.15 3.43 -6.36
CA ARG A 130 -8.16 3.04 -7.35
C ARG A 130 -9.56 3.59 -7.01
N GLY A 131 -9.96 3.50 -5.75
CA GLY A 131 -11.27 3.98 -5.30
C GLY A 131 -11.43 5.48 -5.39
N ASP A 132 -10.36 6.23 -5.20
CA ASP A 132 -10.35 7.70 -5.32
C ASP A 132 -10.42 8.09 -6.81
N ILE A 133 -9.69 7.40 -7.69
CA ILE A 133 -9.74 7.62 -9.15
C ILE A 133 -11.12 7.32 -9.73
N LEU A 134 -11.77 6.23 -9.28
CA LEU A 134 -13.14 5.88 -9.71
C LEU A 134 -14.20 6.90 -9.27
N ALA A 135 -13.93 7.65 -8.22
CA ALA A 135 -14.85 8.64 -7.66
C ALA A 135 -14.40 10.09 -7.92
N LEU A 136 -13.30 10.29 -8.67
CA LEU A 136 -12.74 11.62 -8.91
C LEU A 136 -13.67 12.44 -9.80
N ASP A 137 -14.01 13.62 -9.32
CA ASP A 137 -15.01 14.49 -9.95
C ASP A 137 -14.40 15.86 -10.24
N TRP A 138 -14.85 16.54 -11.32
CA TRP A 138 -14.38 17.86 -11.67
C TRP A 138 -14.67 18.92 -10.61
N LYS A 139 -15.69 18.74 -9.76
CA LYS A 139 -15.95 19.62 -8.60
C LYS A 139 -14.86 19.57 -7.53
N ASP A 140 -14.03 18.49 -7.51
CA ASP A 140 -12.92 18.35 -6.59
C ASP A 140 -11.63 19.00 -7.13
N TYR A 141 -11.67 19.51 -8.38
CA TYR A 141 -10.55 20.22 -8.97
C TYR A 141 -10.41 21.63 -8.40
N GLU A 142 -9.21 21.97 -8.02
CA GLU A 142 -8.85 23.27 -7.46
C GLU A 142 -7.50 23.73 -8.07
N ARG A 143 -7.16 24.97 -7.82
CA ARG A 143 -5.81 25.50 -8.04
C ARG A 143 -5.23 25.90 -6.71
N ASP A 144 -3.95 25.57 -6.49
CA ASP A 144 -3.24 26.07 -5.31
C ASP A 144 -2.97 27.58 -5.38
N ASN A 145 -2.37 28.14 -4.31
CA ASN A 145 -2.03 29.56 -4.24
C ASN A 145 -1.05 30.05 -5.32
N LYS A 146 -0.42 29.10 -6.06
CA LYS A 146 0.47 29.36 -7.19
C LYS A 146 -0.20 29.08 -8.54
N GLY A 147 -1.50 28.82 -8.56
CA GLY A 147 -2.27 28.49 -9.74
C GLY A 147 -2.02 27.07 -10.28
N LYS A 148 -1.36 26.19 -9.53
CA LYS A 148 -1.06 24.81 -9.96
C LYS A 148 -2.25 23.87 -9.74
N PRO A 149 -2.45 22.87 -10.62
CA PRO A 149 -3.52 21.90 -10.52
C PRO A 149 -3.46 21.09 -9.21
N THR A 150 -4.60 20.94 -8.57
CA THR A 150 -4.74 20.22 -7.29
C THR A 150 -6.12 19.59 -7.24
N PHE A 151 -6.24 18.42 -6.60
CA PHE A 151 -7.53 17.80 -6.31
C PHE A 151 -7.77 17.72 -4.82
N ARG A 152 -8.96 18.10 -4.39
CA ARG A 152 -9.43 17.92 -3.03
C ARG A 152 -9.90 16.47 -2.85
N ILE A 153 -9.12 15.67 -2.14
CA ILE A 153 -9.41 14.25 -1.89
C ILE A 153 -9.90 14.05 -0.46
N VAL A 154 -11.10 13.51 -0.31
CA VAL A 154 -11.65 13.13 0.99
C VAL A 154 -11.41 11.65 1.23
N THR A 155 -10.55 11.33 2.20
CA THR A 155 -10.20 9.94 2.51
C THR A 155 -11.39 9.21 3.14
N LYS A 156 -11.96 8.23 2.46
CA LYS A 156 -13.15 7.46 2.92
C LYS A 156 -12.98 6.84 4.32
N LYS A 157 -11.75 6.50 4.71
CA LYS A 157 -11.46 5.82 5.98
C LYS A 157 -11.47 6.76 7.20
N THR A 158 -11.07 8.01 7.03
CA THR A 158 -10.83 8.95 8.14
C THR A 158 -11.63 10.24 8.00
N GLY A 159 -12.26 10.49 6.86
CA GLY A 159 -12.89 11.79 6.55
C GLY A 159 -11.88 12.92 6.33
N ALA A 160 -10.58 12.67 6.45
CA ALA A 160 -9.55 13.67 6.29
C ALA A 160 -9.54 14.22 4.85
N VAL A 161 -9.50 15.53 4.73
CA VAL A 161 -9.36 16.26 3.47
C VAL A 161 -7.87 16.44 3.17
N SER A 162 -7.46 16.13 1.95
CA SER A 162 -6.11 16.35 1.45
C SER A 162 -6.18 17.09 0.10
N HIS A 163 -5.37 18.13 -0.05
CA HIS A 163 -5.16 18.82 -1.32
C HIS A 163 -4.01 18.14 -2.05
N HIS A 164 -4.35 17.33 -3.05
CA HIS A 164 -3.40 16.48 -3.76
C HIS A 164 -2.88 17.17 -5.03
N PRO A 165 -1.61 17.61 -5.06
CA PRO A 165 -1.05 18.26 -6.24
C PRO A 165 -0.89 17.25 -7.38
N VAL A 166 -1.16 17.67 -8.60
CA VAL A 166 -1.00 16.88 -9.81
C VAL A 166 -0.17 17.63 -10.85
N SER A 167 0.58 16.90 -11.67
CA SER A 167 1.37 17.47 -12.75
C SER A 167 0.48 17.90 -13.92
N ALA A 168 1.01 18.74 -14.81
CA ALA A 168 0.34 19.10 -16.05
C ALA A 168 0.05 17.86 -16.91
N GLU A 169 0.99 16.93 -17.00
CA GLU A 169 0.84 15.67 -17.71
C GLU A 169 -0.29 14.79 -17.11
N ALA A 170 -0.45 14.77 -15.79
CA ALA A 170 -1.57 14.09 -15.15
C ALA A 170 -2.90 14.76 -15.49
N MET A 171 -2.93 16.10 -15.63
CA MET A 171 -4.12 16.83 -16.07
C MET A 171 -4.49 16.54 -17.53
N GLU A 172 -3.52 16.35 -18.42
CA GLU A 172 -3.78 15.90 -19.80
C GLU A 172 -4.49 14.56 -19.83
N ALA A 173 -4.13 13.63 -18.96
CA ALA A 173 -4.80 12.33 -18.83
C ALA A 173 -6.26 12.46 -18.33
N CYS A 174 -6.60 13.53 -17.61
CA CYS A 174 -7.99 13.82 -17.23
C CYS A 174 -8.87 14.19 -18.44
N GLY A 175 -8.28 14.75 -19.49
CA GLY A 175 -8.99 15.29 -20.64
C GLY A 175 -9.54 16.70 -20.38
N PRO A 176 -10.42 17.21 -21.26
CA PRO A 176 -10.99 18.54 -21.11
C PRO A 176 -11.82 18.65 -19.82
N ALA A 177 -11.79 19.85 -19.22
CA ALA A 177 -12.62 20.14 -18.07
C ALA A 177 -14.11 19.99 -18.41
N GLY A 178 -14.90 19.51 -17.47
CA GLY A 178 -16.31 19.23 -17.65
C GLY A 178 -17.03 19.12 -16.31
N ASP A 179 -18.19 18.49 -16.32
CA ASP A 179 -19.00 18.23 -15.13
C ASP A 179 -19.03 16.74 -14.80
N GLY A 180 -19.08 16.44 -13.49
CA GLY A 180 -19.18 15.09 -12.95
C GLY A 180 -17.87 14.34 -12.97
N LEU A 181 -17.93 13.02 -13.06
CA LEU A 181 -16.77 12.15 -12.96
C LEU A 181 -15.76 12.40 -14.09
N ILE A 182 -14.48 12.59 -13.74
CA ILE A 182 -13.38 12.79 -14.70
C ILE A 182 -13.20 11.56 -15.59
N PHE A 183 -13.22 10.37 -15.01
CA PHE A 183 -13.12 9.09 -15.73
C PHE A 183 -14.51 8.46 -15.89
N LYS A 184 -15.45 9.21 -16.48
CA LYS A 184 -16.81 8.74 -16.71
C LYS A 184 -16.81 7.45 -17.51
N GLY A 185 -17.54 6.43 -17.02
CA GLY A 185 -17.58 5.10 -17.62
C GLY A 185 -16.48 4.13 -17.16
N LEU A 186 -15.50 4.57 -16.35
CA LEU A 186 -14.53 3.67 -15.74
C LEU A 186 -15.21 2.80 -14.69
N THR A 187 -15.07 1.47 -14.80
CA THR A 187 -15.69 0.51 -13.87
C THR A 187 -14.65 -0.27 -13.06
N ALA A 188 -15.10 -0.86 -11.95
CA ALA A 188 -14.27 -1.76 -11.16
C ALA A 188 -13.82 -2.99 -11.97
N ASN A 189 -14.65 -3.48 -12.89
CA ASN A 189 -14.31 -4.58 -13.80
C ASN A 189 -13.16 -4.20 -14.74
N MET A 190 -13.20 -3.02 -15.35
CA MET A 190 -12.13 -2.52 -16.22
C MET A 190 -10.79 -2.47 -15.47
N THR A 191 -10.78 -1.95 -14.25
CA THR A 191 -9.56 -1.85 -13.44
C THR A 191 -9.09 -3.19 -12.83
N THR A 192 -9.83 -4.26 -13.03
CA THR A 192 -9.48 -5.60 -12.48
C THR A 192 -9.18 -6.59 -13.59
N TYR A 193 -10.14 -6.91 -14.45
CA TYR A 193 -10.01 -7.95 -15.46
C TYR A 193 -9.43 -7.40 -16.76
N ILE A 194 -10.04 -6.37 -17.33
CA ILE A 194 -9.59 -5.78 -18.62
C ILE A 194 -8.19 -5.19 -18.50
N PHE A 195 -7.86 -4.57 -17.35
CA PHE A 195 -6.51 -4.08 -17.09
C PHE A 195 -5.47 -5.19 -17.11
N LYS A 196 -5.79 -6.38 -16.56
CA LYS A 196 -4.88 -7.54 -16.58
C LYS A 196 -4.67 -8.10 -17.98
N GLU A 197 -5.72 -8.14 -18.80
CA GLU A 197 -5.62 -8.53 -20.20
C GLU A 197 -4.71 -7.57 -20.94
N TRP A 198 -4.92 -6.27 -20.82
CA TRP A 198 -4.10 -5.25 -21.43
C TRP A 198 -2.62 -5.31 -21.00
N VAL A 199 -2.34 -5.58 -19.73
CA VAL A 199 -0.97 -5.81 -19.22
C VAL A 199 -0.34 -7.07 -19.86
N ALA A 200 -1.11 -8.13 -20.05
CA ALA A 200 -0.65 -9.33 -20.74
C ALA A 200 -0.37 -9.08 -22.21
N ASP A 201 -1.24 -8.33 -22.92
CA ASP A 201 -1.07 -7.91 -24.32
C ASP A 201 0.20 -7.05 -24.49
N ALA A 202 0.58 -6.27 -23.47
CA ALA A 202 1.84 -5.53 -23.45
C ALA A 202 3.08 -6.40 -23.18
N GLY A 203 2.93 -7.72 -23.06
CA GLY A 203 4.03 -8.66 -22.78
C GLY A 203 4.67 -8.52 -21.40
N ILE A 204 3.95 -7.96 -20.43
CA ILE A 204 4.43 -7.78 -19.05
C ILE A 204 4.14 -9.04 -18.25
N LYS A 205 5.17 -9.81 -17.90
CA LYS A 205 5.05 -11.08 -17.17
C LYS A 205 4.89 -10.96 -15.66
N LYS A 206 5.14 -9.76 -15.10
CA LYS A 206 4.97 -9.50 -13.67
C LYS A 206 3.50 -9.57 -13.26
N PRO A 207 3.18 -9.97 -12.00
CA PRO A 207 1.81 -9.93 -11.47
C PRO A 207 1.37 -8.48 -11.20
N VAL A 208 0.90 -7.79 -12.24
CA VAL A 208 0.48 -6.39 -12.18
C VAL A 208 -1.03 -6.28 -11.97
N SER A 209 -1.44 -5.40 -11.08
CA SER A 209 -2.83 -4.98 -10.86
C SER A 209 -2.92 -3.46 -11.03
N PHE A 210 -4.13 -2.91 -11.17
CA PHE A 210 -4.30 -1.45 -11.23
C PHE A 210 -3.69 -0.73 -10.01
N HIS A 211 -3.70 -1.37 -8.83
CA HIS A 211 -3.04 -0.83 -7.64
C HIS A 211 -1.51 -0.81 -7.74
N THR A 212 -0.92 -1.65 -8.59
CA THR A 212 0.52 -1.63 -8.88
C THR A 212 0.98 -0.31 -9.49
N LEU A 213 0.11 0.41 -10.23
CA LEU A 213 0.42 1.73 -10.78
C LEU A 213 0.74 2.75 -9.66
N ARG A 214 0.01 2.67 -8.55
CA ARG A 214 0.31 3.47 -7.37
C ARG A 214 1.63 3.07 -6.70
N HIS A 215 1.97 1.78 -6.69
CA HIS A 215 3.29 1.33 -6.22
C HIS A 215 4.39 1.86 -7.13
N THR A 216 4.17 1.80 -8.43
CA THR A 216 5.07 2.37 -9.44
C THR A 216 5.31 3.86 -9.21
N TYR A 217 4.28 4.66 -8.97
CA TYR A 217 4.42 6.08 -8.63
C TYR A 217 5.38 6.29 -7.44
N ALA A 218 5.19 5.55 -6.34
CA ALA A 218 6.05 5.68 -5.17
C ALA A 218 7.50 5.27 -5.47
N THR A 219 7.69 4.18 -6.22
CA THR A 219 9.03 3.70 -6.62
C THR A 219 9.73 4.73 -7.50
N LEU A 220 9.05 5.25 -8.52
CA LEU A 220 9.61 6.27 -9.42
C LEU A 220 9.95 7.57 -8.69
N LEU A 221 9.11 8.02 -7.76
CA LEU A 221 9.43 9.19 -6.93
C LEU A 221 10.69 8.95 -6.09
N HIS A 222 10.84 7.76 -5.53
CA HIS A 222 12.03 7.39 -4.76
C HIS A 222 13.27 7.35 -5.64
N GLU A 223 13.21 6.71 -6.80
CA GLU A 223 14.31 6.65 -7.77
C GLU A 223 14.73 8.04 -8.27
N ASN A 224 13.78 8.99 -8.33
CA ASN A 224 14.05 10.41 -8.62
C ASN A 224 14.57 11.20 -7.40
N GLY A 225 14.90 10.54 -6.28
CA GLY A 225 15.55 11.14 -5.12
C GLY A 225 14.61 11.86 -4.15
N ASN A 226 13.30 11.66 -4.27
CA ASN A 226 12.36 12.23 -3.30
C ASN A 226 12.46 11.54 -1.95
N SER A 227 12.33 12.32 -0.86
CA SER A 227 12.36 11.78 0.50
C SER A 227 11.16 10.88 0.79
N LEU A 228 11.35 9.90 1.71
CA LEU A 228 10.27 9.04 2.18
C LEU A 228 9.07 9.85 2.72
N HIS A 229 9.35 10.93 3.42
CA HIS A 229 8.33 11.82 3.97
C HIS A 229 7.52 12.51 2.87
N THR A 230 8.18 13.01 1.82
CA THR A 230 7.50 13.59 0.65
C THR A 230 6.59 12.56 -0.04
N ILE A 231 7.11 11.34 -0.25
CA ILE A 231 6.34 10.26 -0.87
C ILE A 231 5.14 9.87 0.01
N GLN A 232 5.32 9.78 1.33
CA GLN A 232 4.25 9.50 2.29
C GLN A 232 3.11 10.53 2.19
N ASN A 233 3.44 11.81 2.15
CA ASN A 233 2.47 12.89 2.03
C ASN A 233 1.72 12.83 0.71
N LEU A 234 2.43 12.67 -0.41
CA LEU A 234 1.84 12.52 -1.75
C LEU A 234 0.95 11.28 -1.87
N MET A 235 1.29 10.20 -1.20
CA MET A 235 0.46 8.99 -1.19
C MET A 235 -0.69 9.04 -0.16
N ILE A 236 -0.80 10.11 0.63
CA ILE A 236 -1.82 10.21 1.69
C ILE A 236 -1.79 8.98 2.60
N HIS A 237 -0.59 8.60 3.06
CA HIS A 237 -0.39 7.50 3.99
C HIS A 237 -0.34 8.00 5.44
N LEU A 238 -1.19 7.44 6.30
CA LEU A 238 -1.22 7.78 7.73
C LEU A 238 0.01 7.26 8.49
N HIS A 239 0.64 6.18 8.01
CA HIS A 239 1.75 5.53 8.70
C HIS A 239 2.98 5.42 7.79
N PRO A 240 4.18 5.85 8.25
CA PRO A 240 5.44 5.76 7.50
C PRO A 240 5.78 4.34 7.04
N GLY A 241 5.52 3.33 7.88
CA GLY A 241 5.74 1.92 7.56
C GLY A 241 4.99 1.43 6.32
N THR A 242 3.87 2.08 5.96
CA THR A 242 3.15 1.77 4.72
C THR A 242 3.92 2.24 3.50
N THR A 243 4.61 3.38 3.58
CA THR A 243 5.42 3.92 2.48
C THR A 243 6.76 3.20 2.38
N ALA A 244 7.37 2.84 3.50
CA ALA A 244 8.65 2.11 3.54
C ALA A 244 8.60 0.76 2.79
N GLN A 245 7.44 0.14 2.68
CA GLN A 245 7.25 -1.11 1.91
C GLN A 245 7.45 -0.96 0.39
N TYR A 246 7.43 0.27 -0.14
CA TYR A 246 7.67 0.56 -1.56
C TYR A 246 9.14 0.87 -1.87
N ILE A 247 9.91 1.15 -0.83
CA ILE A 247 11.31 1.50 -0.92
C ILE A 247 12.10 0.24 -0.61
N CYS A 248 12.10 -0.69 -1.55
CA CYS A 248 13.08 -1.75 -1.55
C CYS A 248 14.45 -1.12 -1.88
N ASN A 249 15.48 -1.49 -1.11
CA ASN A 249 16.87 -1.08 -1.28
C ASN A 249 17.23 -0.96 -2.76
N SER A 250 17.18 0.26 -3.30
CA SER A 250 17.73 0.48 -4.61
C SER A 250 19.23 0.72 -4.40
N ASP A 251 20.02 -0.32 -4.69
CA ASP A 251 21.49 -0.22 -4.68
C ASP A 251 21.99 0.99 -5.48
N ALA A 252 21.25 1.36 -6.53
CA ALA A 252 21.52 2.54 -7.34
C ALA A 252 21.40 3.85 -6.55
N LEU A 253 20.42 4.00 -5.66
CA LEU A 253 20.28 5.20 -4.81
C LEU A 253 21.30 5.22 -3.68
N ALA A 254 21.59 4.06 -3.09
CA ALA A 254 22.65 3.95 -2.09
C ALA A 254 24.00 4.34 -2.69
N ARG A 255 24.29 3.90 -3.91
CA ARG A 255 25.51 4.28 -4.65
C ARG A 255 25.51 5.78 -4.98
N LYS A 256 24.41 6.32 -5.55
CA LYS A 256 24.26 7.74 -5.85
C LYS A 256 24.41 8.62 -4.60
N ALA A 257 23.87 8.19 -3.46
CA ALA A 257 24.02 8.87 -2.18
C ALA A 257 25.48 8.82 -1.69
N ALA A 258 26.14 7.67 -1.78
CA ALA A 258 27.57 7.54 -1.44
C ALA A 258 28.46 8.38 -2.35
N ASP A 259 28.18 8.39 -3.65
CA ASP A 259 28.91 9.17 -4.66
C ASP A 259 28.68 10.68 -4.54
N SER A 260 27.56 11.11 -3.94
CA SER A 260 27.25 12.53 -3.69
C SER A 260 28.00 13.13 -2.49
N LEU A 261 28.61 12.29 -1.65
CA LEU A 261 29.41 12.73 -0.51
C LEU A 261 30.82 13.12 -0.94
N HIS A 262 31.00 14.34 -1.43
CA HIS A 262 32.28 14.91 -1.71
C HIS A 262 32.78 15.74 -0.51
N LEU A 263 33.81 15.26 0.21
CA LEU A 263 34.54 16.08 1.14
C LEU A 263 35.41 17.05 0.32
N GLN A 264 35.15 18.36 0.46
CA GLN A 264 35.99 19.35 -0.21
C GLN A 264 37.48 19.16 0.22
N PRO A 265 38.40 19.07 -0.73
CA PRO A 265 39.82 18.75 -0.45
C PRO A 265 40.51 19.67 0.59
N PHE A 266 39.99 20.89 0.74
CA PHE A 266 40.48 21.88 1.68
C PHE A 266 40.18 21.54 3.16
N ARG A 267 39.13 20.84 3.47
CA ARG A 267 38.82 20.40 4.84
C ARG A 267 39.60 19.15 5.25
N LEU A 268 39.90 18.27 4.32
CA LEU A 268 40.65 17.04 4.59
C LEU A 268 42.13 17.36 4.90
N LYS A 269 42.74 18.24 4.16
CA LYS A 269 44.13 18.70 4.43
C LYS A 269 44.26 19.36 5.80
N ARG A 270 43.26 20.14 6.24
CA ARG A 270 43.26 20.82 7.54
C ARG A 270 43.00 19.86 8.71
N LEU A 271 42.25 18.77 8.49
CA LEU A 271 42.06 17.71 9.49
C LEU A 271 43.31 16.85 9.62
N LEU A 272 43.92 16.44 8.52
CA LEU A 272 45.14 15.63 8.50
C LEU A 272 46.38 16.42 9.06
N SER A 273 46.46 17.76 8.88
CA SER A 273 47.51 18.56 9.51
C SER A 273 47.30 18.67 11.03
N LYS A 274 46.07 18.85 11.51
CA LYS A 274 45.76 18.86 12.95
C LYS A 274 46.01 17.51 13.63
N VAL A 275 45.72 16.40 12.96
CA VAL A 275 46.05 15.07 13.48
C VAL A 275 47.56 14.84 13.55
N LYS A 276 48.34 15.32 12.57
CA LYS A 276 49.81 15.25 12.62
C LYS A 276 50.44 16.11 13.70
N GLU A 277 49.80 17.22 14.10
CA GLU A 277 50.26 18.06 15.23
C GLU A 277 49.94 17.47 16.59
N LEU A 278 48.92 16.63 16.71
CA LEU A 278 48.55 15.92 17.95
C LEU A 278 49.41 14.69 18.25
N PHE A 279 50.18 14.20 17.30
CA PHE A 279 51.05 13.05 17.41
C PHE A 279 52.58 13.43 17.26
N ARG A 280 52.92 14.72 17.40
CA ARG A 280 54.24 15.24 17.61
C ARG A 280 54.37 15.78 19.04
#